data_e532a1f40e223585b436827f56fde36d
#
_entry.id   e532a1f40e223585b436827f56fde36d
#
_cell.length_a   1.000
_cell.length_b   1.000
_cell.length_c   1.000
_cell.angle_alpha   90.00
_cell.angle_beta   90.00
_cell.angle_gamma   90.00
#
_symmetry.space_group_name_H-M   'P 1'
#
loop_
_entity.id
_entity.type
_entity.pdbx_description
1 polymer ?
#
loop_
_entity_poly.entity_id
_entity_poly.type
_entity_poly.pdbx_seq_one_letter_code
_entity_poly.pdbx_strand_id
1 'polypeptide(L)'
;MVEELCQQAAARVQLRRGDWYQALDDDLAGRLDLIVANPPYLAEREWSDLDPEVRDFDPFGALVAGPSGLEAIAAIVAGAPAWLGRHGSVVVEIAPQQATAALELANEAGFRETGVADDLAGRARVLVADR
;
A
#
# COMPACT_ATOMS: atom_id res chain seq x y z
N MET A 1 20.55 24.86 5.63
CA MET A 1 20.05 24.31 4.34
C MET A 1 19.23 23.02 4.51
N VAL A 2 19.75 21.99 5.16
CA VAL A 2 18.98 20.75 5.41
C VAL A 2 17.80 21.02 6.35
N GLU A 3 17.97 21.81 7.36
CA GLU A 3 16.93 22.20 8.32
C GLU A 3 15.82 23.03 7.65
N GLU A 4 16.17 23.95 6.75
CA GLU A 4 15.20 24.72 5.96
C GLU A 4 14.42 23.85 4.98
N LEU A 5 15.08 22.89 4.32
CA LEU A 5 14.43 21.93 3.44
C LEU A 5 13.48 21.00 4.20
N CYS A 6 13.87 20.56 5.41
CA CYS A 6 12.99 19.77 6.27
C CYS A 6 11.77 20.57 6.74
N GLN A 7 11.94 21.84 7.11
CA GLN A 7 10.85 22.72 7.52
C GLN A 7 9.88 23.00 6.35
N GLN A 8 10.42 23.27 5.17
CA GLN A 8 9.59 23.47 3.96
C GLN A 8 8.84 22.21 3.54
N ALA A 9 9.47 21.04 3.67
CA ALA A 9 8.82 19.75 3.43
C ALA A 9 7.73 19.48 4.49
N ALA A 10 8.02 19.72 5.77
CA ALA A 10 7.07 19.51 6.87
C ALA A 10 5.80 20.38 6.72
N ALA A 11 5.93 21.61 6.21
CA ALA A 11 4.77 22.46 5.96
C ALA A 11 3.83 21.93 4.86
N ARG A 12 4.29 21.01 4.03
CA ARG A 12 3.53 20.39 2.93
C ARG A 12 3.02 19.00 3.28
N VAL A 13 3.39 18.45 4.44
CA VAL A 13 2.99 17.12 4.91
C VAL A 13 1.91 17.26 5.97
N GLN A 14 0.83 16.53 5.79
CA GLN A 14 -0.22 16.40 6.78
C GLN A 14 -0.21 14.97 7.32
N LEU A 15 0.04 14.82 8.62
CA LEU A 15 -0.01 13.54 9.29
C LEU A 15 -1.44 13.26 9.76
N ARG A 16 -1.96 12.10 9.36
CA ARG A 16 -3.29 11.61 9.75
C ARG A 16 -3.16 10.22 10.35
N ARG A 17 -4.01 9.93 11.33
CA ARG A 17 -4.15 8.59 11.90
C ARG A 17 -5.56 8.08 11.61
N GLY A 18 -5.65 6.87 11.11
CA GLY A 18 -6.93 6.22 10.82
C GLY A 18 -6.69 4.89 10.12
N ASP A 19 -7.78 4.27 9.73
CA ASP A 19 -7.78 2.99 9.03
C ASP A 19 -7.95 3.25 7.52
N TRP A 20 -6.87 3.04 6.77
CA TRP A 20 -6.79 3.30 5.33
C TRP A 20 -7.32 4.70 4.96
N TYR A 21 -8.32 4.75 4.07
CA TYR A 21 -8.90 6.00 3.56
C TYR A 21 -9.74 6.77 4.58
N GLN A 22 -10.14 6.16 5.70
CA GLN A 22 -10.91 6.85 6.73
C GLN A 22 -10.14 8.01 7.39
N ALA A 23 -8.81 8.01 7.27
CA ALA A 23 -7.98 9.11 7.75
C ALA A 23 -8.01 10.35 6.84
N LEU A 24 -8.51 10.23 5.62
CA LEU A 24 -8.50 11.30 4.62
C LEU A 24 -9.74 12.18 4.73
N ASP A 25 -9.55 13.47 4.45
CA ASP A 25 -10.65 14.42 4.35
C ASP A 25 -11.47 14.17 3.07
N ASP A 26 -12.78 14.22 3.14
CA ASP A 26 -13.70 13.89 2.04
C ASP A 26 -13.48 14.76 0.79
N ASP A 27 -12.98 15.99 0.94
CA ASP A 27 -12.68 16.90 -0.16
C ASP A 27 -11.50 16.42 -1.05
N LEU A 28 -10.73 15.43 -0.59
CA LEU A 28 -9.67 14.79 -1.37
C LEU A 28 -10.19 13.70 -2.31
N ALA A 29 -11.44 13.26 -2.16
CA ALA A 29 -12.01 12.22 -2.99
C ALA A 29 -11.98 12.60 -4.48
N GLY A 30 -11.45 11.71 -5.31
CA GLY A 30 -11.30 11.91 -6.75
C GLY A 30 -10.19 12.90 -7.14
N ARG A 31 -9.31 13.30 -6.21
CA ARG A 31 -8.30 14.35 -6.44
C ARG A 31 -6.86 13.93 -6.20
N LEU A 32 -6.64 12.73 -5.67
CA LEU A 32 -5.28 12.25 -5.43
C LEU A 32 -4.59 11.88 -6.74
N ASP A 33 -3.37 12.31 -6.89
CA ASP A 33 -2.53 11.97 -8.05
C ASP A 33 -1.81 10.64 -7.85
N LEU A 34 -1.47 10.33 -6.61
CA LEU A 34 -0.72 9.12 -6.25
C LEU A 34 -1.10 8.62 -4.86
N ILE A 35 -1.32 7.33 -4.77
CA ILE A 35 -1.44 6.60 -3.51
C ILE A 35 -0.26 5.64 -3.44
N VAL A 36 0.53 5.72 -2.37
CA VAL A 36 1.64 4.80 -2.10
C VAL A 36 1.40 4.10 -0.78
N ALA A 37 1.53 2.79 -0.76
CA ALA A 37 1.33 2.01 0.45
C ALA A 37 2.38 0.91 0.60
N ASN A 38 2.82 0.74 1.84
CA ASN A 38 3.57 -0.43 2.29
C ASN A 38 2.73 -1.10 3.39
N PRO A 39 1.69 -1.84 3.01
CA PRO A 39 0.77 -2.45 3.98
C PRO A 39 1.35 -3.73 4.56
N PRO A 40 0.80 -4.24 5.69
CA PRO A 40 1.04 -5.60 6.11
C PRO A 40 0.58 -6.58 5.01
N TYR A 41 1.37 -7.62 4.74
CA TYR A 41 1.10 -8.61 3.69
C TYR A 41 1.33 -10.06 4.12
N LEU A 42 1.64 -10.31 5.39
CA LEU A 42 1.77 -11.66 5.92
C LEU A 42 0.40 -12.25 6.25
N ALA A 43 0.22 -13.54 5.98
CA ALA A 43 -0.89 -14.30 6.52
C ALA A 43 -0.65 -14.62 8.00
N GLU A 44 -1.72 -14.79 8.77
CA GLU A 44 -1.62 -15.10 10.20
C GLU A 44 -0.74 -16.32 10.49
N ARG A 45 -0.80 -17.33 9.63
CA ARG A 45 0.01 -18.55 9.76
C ARG A 45 1.51 -18.31 9.62
N GLU A 46 1.92 -17.24 8.93
CA GLU A 46 3.33 -16.90 8.70
C GLU A 46 3.97 -16.19 9.88
N TRP A 47 3.16 -15.71 10.82
CA TRP A 47 3.65 -15.00 12.01
C TRP A 47 4.60 -15.85 12.86
N SER A 48 4.26 -17.12 13.07
CA SER A 48 5.08 -18.04 13.87
C SER A 48 6.40 -18.41 13.21
N ASP A 49 6.51 -18.26 11.90
CA ASP A 49 7.69 -18.61 11.12
C ASP A 49 8.68 -17.44 10.97
N LEU A 50 8.33 -16.26 11.50
CA LEU A 50 9.21 -15.10 11.49
C LEU A 50 10.39 -15.28 12.45
N ASP A 51 11.52 -14.65 12.09
CA ASP A 51 12.66 -14.54 12.97
C ASP A 51 12.25 -13.90 14.30
N PRO A 52 12.77 -14.42 15.47
CA PRO A 52 12.42 -13.90 16.77
C PRO A 52 12.61 -12.39 16.92
N GLU A 53 13.64 -11.81 16.30
CA GLU A 53 13.90 -10.37 16.33
C GLU A 53 12.75 -9.58 15.68
N VAL A 54 12.21 -10.05 14.58
CA VAL A 54 11.07 -9.42 13.90
C VAL A 54 9.79 -9.63 14.69
N ARG A 55 9.52 -10.88 15.09
CA ARG A 55 8.30 -11.24 15.83
C ARG A 55 8.18 -10.53 17.18
N ASP A 56 9.31 -10.38 17.89
CA ASP A 56 9.31 -9.88 19.26
C ASP A 56 9.33 -8.35 19.33
N PHE A 57 9.77 -7.66 18.28
CA PHE A 57 9.94 -6.21 18.27
C PHE A 57 9.00 -5.47 17.32
N ASP A 58 8.52 -6.10 16.25
CA ASP A 58 7.58 -5.48 15.35
C ASP A 58 6.12 -5.78 15.76
N PRO A 59 5.22 -4.79 15.70
CA PRO A 59 3.82 -5.01 16.03
C PRO A 59 3.17 -6.00 15.06
N PHE A 60 2.37 -6.93 15.59
CA PHE A 60 1.62 -7.91 14.79
C PHE A 60 0.83 -7.24 13.65
N GLY A 61 0.07 -6.19 13.96
CA GLY A 61 -0.75 -5.48 12.97
C GLY A 61 0.05 -4.69 11.92
N ALA A 62 1.36 -4.50 12.12
CA ALA A 62 2.22 -3.88 11.12
C ALA A 62 2.70 -4.86 10.04
N LEU A 63 2.65 -6.16 10.32
CA LEU A 63 3.16 -7.22 9.45
C LEU A 63 2.08 -8.15 8.92
N VAL A 64 1.06 -8.44 9.74
CA VAL A 64 -0.01 -9.39 9.41
C VAL A 64 -1.25 -8.66 8.94
N ALA A 65 -1.67 -8.96 7.71
CA ALA A 65 -2.86 -8.35 7.11
C ALA A 65 -4.17 -9.04 7.55
N GLY A 66 -4.10 -10.32 7.86
CA GLY A 66 -5.24 -11.17 8.18
C GLY A 66 -4.98 -12.62 7.79
N PRO A 67 -6.01 -13.48 7.72
CA PRO A 67 -5.87 -14.90 7.43
C PRO A 67 -5.13 -15.24 6.13
N SER A 68 -5.35 -14.48 5.06
CA SER A 68 -4.74 -14.75 3.75
C SER A 68 -3.46 -13.95 3.48
N GLY A 69 -3.28 -12.81 4.14
CA GLY A 69 -2.21 -11.86 3.85
C GLY A 69 -2.56 -10.84 2.75
N LEU A 70 -3.72 -10.96 2.12
CA LEU A 70 -4.17 -10.09 1.02
C LEU A 70 -5.16 -9.00 1.46
N GLU A 71 -5.63 -9.04 2.69
CA GLU A 71 -6.72 -8.20 3.18
C GLU A 71 -6.40 -6.71 3.09
N ALA A 72 -5.19 -6.32 3.45
CA ALA A 72 -4.75 -4.93 3.37
C ALA A 72 -4.61 -4.45 1.91
N ILE A 73 -3.99 -5.27 1.07
CA ILE A 73 -3.85 -4.99 -0.38
C ILE A 73 -5.23 -4.84 -1.01
N ALA A 74 -6.16 -5.75 -0.70
CA ALA A 74 -7.52 -5.71 -1.21
C ALA A 74 -8.26 -4.43 -0.79
N ALA A 75 -8.15 -4.03 0.49
CA ALA A 75 -8.79 -2.80 0.98
C ALA A 75 -8.23 -1.54 0.29
N ILE A 76 -6.90 -1.46 0.13
CA ILE A 76 -6.25 -0.33 -0.51
C ILE A 76 -6.64 -0.24 -1.99
N VAL A 77 -6.53 -1.34 -2.72
CA VAL A 77 -6.78 -1.39 -4.16
C VAL A 77 -8.25 -1.14 -4.48
N ALA A 78 -9.16 -1.75 -3.74
CA ALA A 78 -10.60 -1.55 -3.94
C ALA A 78 -11.06 -0.12 -3.63
N GLY A 79 -10.46 0.54 -2.65
CA GLY A 79 -10.80 1.91 -2.27
C GLY A 79 -10.15 2.97 -3.15
N ALA A 80 -9.00 2.70 -3.75
CA ALA A 80 -8.20 3.67 -4.48
C ALA A 80 -8.96 4.41 -5.61
N PRO A 81 -9.81 3.78 -6.44
CA PRO A 81 -10.52 4.50 -7.50
C PRO A 81 -11.41 5.64 -7.03
N ALA A 82 -11.96 5.56 -5.83
CA ALA A 82 -12.79 6.63 -5.27
C ALA A 82 -11.97 7.88 -4.90
N TRP A 83 -10.70 7.70 -4.58
CA TRP A 83 -9.81 8.76 -4.11
C TRP A 83 -8.90 9.32 -5.20
N LEU A 84 -8.52 8.48 -6.17
CA LEU A 84 -7.66 8.88 -7.27
C LEU A 84 -8.39 9.80 -8.26
N GLY A 85 -7.67 10.81 -8.72
CA GLY A 85 -8.05 11.59 -9.87
C GLY A 85 -7.97 10.76 -11.16
N ARG A 86 -8.42 11.34 -12.24
CA ARG A 86 -8.58 10.69 -13.56
C ARG A 86 -7.30 10.06 -14.14
N HIS A 87 -6.15 10.58 -13.74
CA HIS A 87 -4.83 10.07 -14.16
C HIS A 87 -3.98 9.68 -12.96
N GLY A 88 -4.65 9.34 -11.86
CA GLY A 88 -3.98 8.94 -10.63
C GLY A 88 -3.54 7.48 -10.67
N SER A 89 -2.54 7.18 -9.87
CA SER A 89 -1.94 5.84 -9.75
C SER A 89 -1.94 5.37 -8.31
N VAL A 90 -2.05 4.06 -8.12
CA VAL A 90 -1.78 3.40 -6.84
C VAL A 90 -0.54 2.51 -6.97
N VAL A 91 0.33 2.60 -5.98
CA VAL A 91 1.58 1.83 -5.89
C VAL A 91 1.61 1.14 -4.54
N VAL A 92 1.65 -0.18 -4.53
CA VAL A 92 1.55 -0.99 -3.31
C VAL A 92 2.68 -2.00 -3.24
N GLU A 93 3.42 -2.03 -2.13
CA GLU A 93 4.37 -3.10 -1.87
C GLU A 93 3.62 -4.41 -1.63
N ILE A 94 4.12 -5.49 -2.22
CA ILE A 94 3.55 -6.84 -2.13
C ILE A 94 4.64 -7.87 -1.87
N ALA A 95 4.26 -9.03 -1.37
CA ALA A 95 5.14 -10.20 -1.38
C ALA A 95 5.17 -10.83 -2.79
N PRO A 96 6.29 -11.41 -3.23
CA PRO A 96 6.42 -11.98 -4.58
C PRO A 96 5.33 -12.99 -4.94
N GLN A 97 4.94 -13.84 -4.02
CA GLN A 97 3.88 -14.84 -4.20
C GLN A 97 2.47 -14.24 -4.34
N GLN A 98 2.30 -12.97 -4.03
CA GLN A 98 1.01 -12.27 -4.12
C GLN A 98 0.80 -11.56 -5.46
N ALA A 99 1.78 -11.57 -6.35
CA ALA A 99 1.76 -10.79 -7.59
C ALA A 99 0.51 -11.06 -8.45
N THR A 100 0.17 -12.31 -8.68
CA THR A 100 -1.00 -12.69 -9.48
C THR A 100 -2.29 -12.22 -8.83
N ALA A 101 -2.48 -12.48 -7.54
CA ALA A 101 -3.67 -12.07 -6.81
C ALA A 101 -3.80 -10.54 -6.73
N ALA A 102 -2.70 -9.83 -6.55
CA ALA A 102 -2.69 -8.37 -6.54
C ALA A 102 -3.11 -7.77 -7.89
N LEU A 103 -2.65 -8.35 -9.01
CA LEU A 103 -3.09 -7.96 -10.35
C LEU A 103 -4.58 -8.22 -10.58
N GLU A 104 -5.08 -9.37 -10.12
CA GLU A 104 -6.51 -9.69 -10.20
C GLU A 104 -7.35 -8.67 -9.44
N LEU A 105 -6.95 -8.33 -8.21
CA LEU A 105 -7.62 -7.30 -7.40
C LEU A 105 -7.64 -5.93 -8.10
N ALA A 106 -6.53 -5.53 -8.73
CA ALA A 106 -6.46 -4.27 -9.46
C ALA A 106 -7.35 -4.27 -10.72
N ASN A 107 -7.37 -5.36 -11.46
CA ASN A 107 -8.25 -5.51 -12.63
C ASN A 107 -9.74 -5.50 -12.24
N GLU A 108 -10.09 -6.19 -11.16
CA GLU A 108 -11.46 -6.20 -10.62
C GLU A 108 -11.91 -4.82 -10.12
N ALA A 109 -10.99 -4.03 -9.58
CA ALA A 109 -11.24 -2.65 -9.16
C ALA A 109 -11.41 -1.67 -10.33
N GLY A 110 -11.16 -2.11 -11.56
CA GLY A 110 -11.41 -1.33 -12.79
C GLY A 110 -10.27 -0.39 -13.18
N PHE A 111 -9.04 -0.65 -12.73
CA PHE A 111 -7.88 0.08 -13.21
C PHE A 111 -7.62 -0.21 -14.69
N ARG A 112 -7.23 0.84 -15.44
CA ARG A 112 -7.03 0.76 -16.88
C ARG A 112 -5.74 0.02 -17.26
N GLU A 113 -4.68 0.29 -16.50
CA GLU A 113 -3.38 -0.34 -16.68
C GLU A 113 -2.90 -0.89 -15.33
N THR A 114 -2.45 -2.13 -15.32
CA THR A 114 -1.95 -2.81 -14.13
C THR A 114 -0.65 -3.53 -14.44
N GLY A 115 0.26 -3.54 -13.50
CA GLY A 115 1.53 -4.21 -13.65
C GLY A 115 2.22 -4.46 -12.32
N VAL A 116 3.23 -5.30 -12.37
CA VAL A 116 4.10 -5.57 -11.21
C VAL A 116 5.53 -5.25 -11.58
N ALA A 117 6.19 -4.45 -10.74
CA ALA A 117 7.60 -4.15 -10.84
C ALA A 117 8.41 -5.03 -9.88
N ASP A 118 9.60 -5.39 -10.32
CA ASP A 118 10.52 -6.20 -9.55
C ASP A 118 11.42 -5.34 -8.65
N ASP A 119 11.90 -5.96 -7.56
CA ASP A 119 12.97 -5.39 -6.74
C ASP A 119 14.34 -5.57 -7.44
N LEU A 120 15.40 -5.06 -6.80
CA LEU A 120 16.77 -5.16 -7.34
C LEU A 120 17.28 -6.60 -7.44
N ALA A 121 16.63 -7.54 -6.77
CA ALA A 121 16.93 -8.98 -6.84
C ALA A 121 16.10 -9.71 -7.91
N GLY A 122 15.28 -8.99 -8.70
CA GLY A 122 14.44 -9.56 -9.75
C GLY A 122 13.20 -10.28 -9.23
N ARG A 123 12.72 -9.94 -8.02
CA ARG A 123 11.50 -10.52 -7.44
C ARG A 123 10.35 -9.54 -7.53
N ALA A 124 9.18 -10.01 -7.93
CA ALA A 124 7.96 -9.21 -7.92
C ALA A 124 7.76 -8.54 -6.54
N ARG A 125 7.68 -7.22 -6.49
CA ARG A 125 7.67 -6.48 -5.24
C ARG A 125 6.66 -5.34 -5.17
N VAL A 126 6.27 -4.80 -6.30
CA VAL A 126 5.43 -3.60 -6.34
C VAL A 126 4.30 -3.75 -7.33
N LEU A 127 3.07 -3.67 -6.87
CA LEU A 127 1.90 -3.49 -7.73
C LEU A 127 1.82 -2.01 -8.14
N VAL A 128 1.63 -1.76 -9.42
CA VAL A 128 1.33 -0.44 -9.97
C VAL A 128 0.02 -0.54 -10.75
N ALA A 129 -0.92 0.34 -10.45
CA ALA A 129 -2.19 0.38 -11.16
C ALA A 129 -2.61 1.83 -11.45
N ASP A 130 -2.94 2.11 -12.70
CA ASP A 130 -3.31 3.42 -13.22
C ASP A 130 -4.80 3.50 -13.53
N ARG A 131 -5.41 4.61 -13.11
CA ARG A 131 -6.85 4.87 -13.30
C ARG A 131 -7.20 5.29 -14.72
#